data_0283027835df8e9ad4c87206fcb31b7e
#
_entry.id   0283027835df8e9ad4c87206fcb31b7e
#
_cell.length_a   1.000
_cell.length_b   1.000
_cell.length_c   1.000
_cell.angle_alpha   90.00
_cell.angle_beta   90.00
_cell.angle_gamma   90.00
#
_symmetry.space_group_name_H-M   'P 1'
#
loop_
_entity.id
_entity.type
_entity.pdbx_description
1 polymer ?
#
loop_
_entity_poly.entity_id
_entity_poly.type
_entity_poly.pdbx_seq_one_letter_code
_entity_poly.pdbx_strand_id
1 'polypeptide(L)'
;SSTLPPEVLDAASANLAVLKSPTVWRLEDGTLYGFEGVSEHCGSCEGSCTHVWNYAYAMPFLFPRLERSMHTASYRYDFLENGRMSFRILLPLGKEPLPFHPCVDGQMGEIMRVYRDWKLCGDDDWLRSIWPRVKQSLEYAWHPQNPYRWDADKDGVIDGRQHHTLDMELFGPNSWPEGFYLGALNAAAEMAD
;
A
#
# COMPACT_ATOMS: atom_id res chain seq x y z
N SER A 1 -23.66 8.39 22.01
CA SER A 1 -24.30 7.14 22.43
C SER A 1 -24.57 6.28 21.20
N SER A 2 -24.27 5.00 21.26
CA SER A 2 -24.49 4.04 20.18
C SER A 2 -25.61 3.07 20.59
N THR A 3 -26.34 2.57 19.60
CA THR A 3 -27.33 1.49 19.77
C THR A 3 -26.76 0.11 19.49
N LEU A 4 -25.45 0.02 19.14
CA LEU A 4 -24.76 -1.24 18.90
C LEU A 4 -24.48 -1.98 20.20
N PRO A 5 -24.41 -3.32 20.19
CA PRO A 5 -24.02 -4.12 21.33
C PRO A 5 -22.64 -3.69 21.88
N PRO A 6 -22.41 -3.76 23.21
CA PRO A 6 -21.13 -3.39 23.81
C PRO A 6 -19.92 -4.10 23.20
N GLU A 7 -20.04 -5.37 22.84
CA GLU A 7 -18.99 -6.19 22.23
C GLU A 7 -18.55 -5.67 20.86
N VAL A 8 -19.50 -5.13 20.09
CA VAL A 8 -19.22 -4.50 18.80
C VAL A 8 -18.49 -3.17 19.00
N LEU A 9 -18.91 -2.39 19.99
CA LEU A 9 -18.25 -1.13 20.34
C LEU A 9 -16.81 -1.37 20.84
N ASP A 10 -16.61 -2.37 21.65
CA ASP A 10 -15.28 -2.76 22.13
C ASP A 10 -14.37 -3.18 20.99
N ALA A 11 -14.82 -4.08 20.13
CA ALA A 11 -14.07 -4.54 18.95
C ALA A 11 -13.70 -3.39 18.01
N ALA A 12 -14.63 -2.45 17.76
CA ALA A 12 -14.35 -1.29 16.93
C ALA A 12 -13.36 -0.32 17.58
N SER A 13 -13.51 -0.06 18.88
CA SER A 13 -12.67 0.88 19.61
C SER A 13 -11.26 0.37 19.83
N ALA A 14 -11.06 -0.94 19.97
CA ALA A 14 -9.74 -1.56 20.10
C ALA A 14 -8.84 -1.23 18.91
N ASN A 15 -9.39 -1.23 17.70
CA ASN A 15 -8.64 -0.89 16.48
C ASN A 15 -8.27 0.61 16.38
N LEU A 16 -8.98 1.48 17.09
CA LEU A 16 -8.69 2.91 17.10
C LEU A 16 -7.45 3.26 17.93
N ALA A 17 -7.14 2.45 18.94
CA ALA A 17 -6.00 2.69 19.83
C ALA A 17 -4.67 2.73 19.07
N VAL A 18 -4.52 1.93 18.03
CA VAL A 18 -3.33 1.89 17.17
C VAL A 18 -3.02 3.26 16.54
N LEU A 19 -4.05 4.00 16.15
CA LEU A 19 -3.90 5.32 15.50
C LEU A 19 -3.46 6.43 16.47
N LYS A 20 -3.49 6.16 17.78
CA LYS A 20 -3.08 7.09 18.84
C LYS A 20 -1.82 6.62 19.54
N SER A 21 -1.13 5.66 19.01
CA SER A 21 0.13 5.16 19.54
C SER A 21 1.29 6.08 19.15
N PRO A 22 2.44 6.03 19.86
CA PRO A 22 3.65 6.75 19.50
C PRO A 22 4.23 6.35 18.13
N THR A 23 3.74 5.30 17.52
CA THR A 23 4.21 4.76 16.24
C THR A 23 3.35 5.17 15.05
N VAL A 24 2.34 6.01 15.27
CA VAL A 24 1.54 6.60 14.18
C VAL A 24 1.60 8.11 14.32
N TRP A 25 2.19 8.76 13.31
CA TRP A 25 2.43 10.19 13.30
C TRP A 25 1.59 10.88 12.25
N ARG A 26 1.27 12.12 12.53
CA ARG A 26 0.79 13.06 11.54
C ARG A 26 1.90 14.05 11.28
N LEU A 27 2.44 14.02 10.06
CA LEU A 27 3.51 14.92 9.66
C LEU A 27 2.99 16.36 9.52
N GLU A 28 3.90 17.33 9.44
CA GLU A 28 3.59 18.75 9.36
C GLU A 28 2.69 19.11 8.16
N ASP A 29 2.88 18.43 7.03
CA ASP A 29 2.05 18.58 5.84
C ASP A 29 0.68 17.85 5.93
N GLY A 30 0.42 17.17 7.04
CA GLY A 30 -0.80 16.41 7.28
C GLY A 30 -0.77 14.97 6.79
N THR A 31 0.35 14.48 6.24
CA THR A 31 0.50 13.08 5.84
C THR A 31 0.49 12.17 7.06
N LEU A 32 -0.24 11.07 6.97
CA LEU A 32 -0.14 9.98 7.95
C LEU A 32 1.14 9.19 7.68
N TYR A 33 1.89 8.94 8.74
CA TYR A 33 3.12 8.18 8.70
C TYR A 33 3.13 7.16 9.84
N GLY A 34 3.28 5.90 9.52
CA GLY A 34 3.18 4.82 10.48
C GLY A 34 4.39 3.92 10.51
N PHE A 35 4.60 3.30 11.67
CA PHE A 35 5.52 2.19 11.86
C PHE A 35 4.73 0.88 11.83
N GLU A 36 5.38 -0.23 11.63
CA GLU A 36 4.75 -1.56 11.73
C GLU A 36 4.45 -1.93 13.18
N GLY A 37 5.23 -1.39 14.12
CA GLY A 37 5.06 -1.66 15.54
C GLY A 37 6.05 -0.91 16.39
N VAL A 38 6.29 -1.42 17.60
CA VAL A 38 7.25 -0.89 18.56
C VAL A 38 8.29 -1.95 18.92
N SER A 39 9.53 -1.52 19.10
CA SER A 39 10.57 -2.27 19.80
C SER A 39 10.75 -1.70 21.21
N GLU A 40 11.66 -2.25 21.99
CA GLU A 40 11.87 -1.86 23.39
C GLU A 40 12.14 -0.34 23.57
N HIS A 41 12.84 0.28 22.62
CA HIS A 41 13.28 1.68 22.76
C HIS A 41 12.82 2.60 21.63
N CYS A 42 12.24 2.07 20.56
CA CYS A 42 11.86 2.86 19.38
C CYS A 42 10.70 2.22 18.60
N GLY A 43 10.23 2.89 17.58
CA GLY A 43 9.35 2.29 16.58
C GLY A 43 10.10 1.24 15.75
N SER A 44 9.40 0.21 15.32
CA SER A 44 9.90 -0.86 14.45
C SER A 44 9.42 -0.64 13.03
N CYS A 45 10.33 -0.71 12.05
CA CYS A 45 10.03 -0.64 10.63
C CYS A 45 9.15 0.56 10.26
N GLU A 46 9.77 1.73 10.17
CA GLU A 46 9.16 3.00 9.76
C GLU A 46 8.69 2.99 8.31
N GLY A 47 7.99 4.04 7.91
CA GLY A 47 7.79 4.36 6.50
C GLY A 47 6.45 3.99 5.92
N SER A 48 5.42 3.75 6.72
CA SER A 48 4.09 3.35 6.24
C SER A 48 4.16 2.17 5.27
N CYS A 49 4.90 1.13 5.68
CA CYS A 49 5.24 -0.02 4.87
C CYS A 49 4.03 -0.57 4.09
N THR A 50 4.08 -0.54 2.76
CA THR A 50 2.93 -0.84 1.90
C THR A 50 2.42 -2.25 2.10
N HIS A 51 3.29 -3.25 2.21
CA HIS A 51 2.85 -4.64 2.39
C HIS A 51 2.26 -4.90 3.78
N VAL A 52 2.63 -4.15 4.80
CA VAL A 52 2.03 -4.27 6.15
C VAL A 52 0.72 -3.51 6.26
N TRP A 53 0.69 -2.26 5.78
CA TRP A 53 -0.52 -1.45 5.82
C TRP A 53 -1.64 -1.94 4.90
N ASN A 54 -1.37 -2.85 3.96
CA ASN A 54 -2.40 -3.56 3.22
C ASN A 54 -3.38 -4.33 4.12
N TYR A 55 -2.94 -4.72 5.30
CA TYR A 55 -3.74 -5.48 6.27
C TYR A 55 -4.43 -4.59 7.32
N ALA A 56 -4.25 -3.28 7.26
CA ALA A 56 -4.85 -2.31 8.16
C ALA A 56 -6.18 -1.77 7.60
N TYR A 57 -7.29 -2.43 7.91
CA TYR A 57 -8.61 -2.12 7.33
C TYR A 57 -9.42 -1.03 8.06
N ALA A 58 -9.00 -0.57 9.23
CA ALA A 58 -9.76 0.42 9.99
C ALA A 58 -9.72 1.83 9.38
N MET A 59 -8.56 2.22 8.87
CA MET A 59 -8.28 3.59 8.39
C MET A 59 -9.21 4.08 7.28
N PRO A 60 -9.42 3.35 6.19
CA PRO A 60 -10.22 3.86 5.07
C PRO A 60 -11.67 4.16 5.44
N PHE A 61 -12.21 3.43 6.42
CA PHE A 61 -13.59 3.62 6.88
C PHE A 61 -13.73 4.69 7.95
N LEU A 62 -12.75 4.84 8.82
CA LEU A 62 -12.80 5.76 9.96
C LEU A 62 -12.18 7.12 9.65
N PHE A 63 -11.09 7.13 8.89
CA PHE A 63 -10.31 8.33 8.57
C PHE A 63 -9.85 8.35 7.10
N PRO A 64 -10.78 8.35 6.14
CA PRO A 64 -10.47 8.17 4.73
C PRO A 64 -9.49 9.22 4.16
N ARG A 65 -9.50 10.44 4.69
CA ARG A 65 -8.52 11.47 4.28
C ARG A 65 -7.11 11.15 4.73
N LEU A 66 -6.95 10.52 5.89
CA LEU A 66 -5.63 10.10 6.39
C LEU A 66 -5.11 8.92 5.58
N GLU A 67 -5.97 7.94 5.27
CA GLU A 67 -5.61 6.83 4.41
C GLU A 67 -5.14 7.34 3.04
N ARG A 68 -5.92 8.20 2.38
CA ARG A 68 -5.53 8.79 1.09
C ARG A 68 -4.23 9.59 1.15
N SER A 69 -3.91 10.21 2.29
CA SER A 69 -2.62 10.91 2.44
C SER A 69 -1.43 9.97 2.38
N MET A 70 -1.57 8.74 2.88
CA MET A 70 -0.54 7.69 2.75
C MET A 70 -0.32 7.30 1.29
N HIS A 71 -1.39 7.02 0.53
CA HIS A 71 -1.29 6.68 -0.89
C HIS A 71 -0.66 7.80 -1.70
N THR A 72 -1.09 9.04 -1.45
CA THR A 72 -0.51 10.21 -2.12
C THR A 72 0.98 10.32 -1.84
N ALA A 73 1.39 10.08 -0.60
CA ALA A 73 2.80 10.10 -0.23
C ALA A 73 3.59 8.94 -0.86
N SER A 74 3.04 7.72 -0.87
CA SER A 74 3.68 6.56 -1.50
C SER A 74 3.94 6.82 -2.99
N TYR A 75 2.93 7.23 -3.73
CA TYR A 75 3.10 7.55 -5.16
C TYR A 75 3.94 8.80 -5.43
N ARG A 76 4.13 9.68 -4.47
CA ARG A 76 4.97 10.86 -4.61
C ARG A 76 6.43 10.60 -4.29
N TYR A 77 6.72 9.79 -3.28
CA TYR A 77 8.06 9.68 -2.68
C TYR A 77 8.69 8.30 -2.84
N ASP A 78 7.91 7.23 -3.00
CA ASP A 78 8.41 5.86 -3.15
C ASP A 78 8.36 5.35 -4.59
N PHE A 79 7.76 6.13 -5.49
CA PHE A 79 7.58 5.78 -6.89
C PHE A 79 8.85 6.10 -7.71
N LEU A 80 9.32 5.13 -8.50
CA LEU A 80 10.42 5.26 -9.43
C LEU A 80 9.90 5.33 -10.88
N GLU A 81 10.70 5.93 -11.77
CA GLU A 81 10.29 6.20 -13.17
C GLU A 81 9.88 4.96 -13.98
N ASN A 82 10.39 3.78 -13.64
CA ASN A 82 9.99 2.52 -14.29
C ASN A 82 8.71 1.89 -13.71
N GLY A 83 8.05 2.55 -12.77
CA GLY A 83 6.86 2.05 -12.10
C GLY A 83 7.13 1.20 -10.84
N ARG A 84 8.40 0.91 -10.53
CA ARG A 84 8.75 0.26 -9.27
C ARG A 84 8.36 1.15 -8.11
N MET A 85 7.83 0.55 -7.06
CA MET A 85 7.63 1.22 -5.79
C MET A 85 8.57 0.68 -4.72
N SER A 86 9.17 1.57 -3.95
CA SER A 86 9.73 1.20 -2.65
C SER A 86 8.57 0.88 -1.70
N PHE A 87 8.81 0.08 -0.70
CA PHE A 87 7.75 -0.26 0.24
C PHE A 87 7.77 0.58 1.53
N ARG A 88 8.70 1.52 1.65
CA ARG A 88 8.84 2.40 2.82
C ARG A 88 9.25 3.81 2.42
N ILE A 89 8.53 4.79 2.94
CA ILE A 89 8.84 6.21 2.80
C ILE A 89 9.91 6.59 3.82
N LEU A 90 10.98 7.22 3.37
CA LEU A 90 12.04 7.72 4.27
C LEU A 90 11.78 9.16 4.71
N LEU A 91 12.14 9.48 5.94
CA LEU A 91 12.11 10.85 6.45
C LEU A 91 13.51 11.51 6.45
N PRO A 92 13.57 12.83 6.22
CA PRO A 92 12.48 13.71 5.81
C PRO A 92 11.92 13.33 4.44
N LEU A 93 10.65 13.67 4.17
CA LEU A 93 10.02 13.39 2.87
C LEU A 93 10.86 13.92 1.71
N GLY A 94 10.97 13.13 0.65
CA GLY A 94 11.78 13.46 -0.52
C GLY A 94 13.20 12.89 -0.50
N LYS A 95 13.55 12.09 0.49
CA LYS A 95 14.76 11.25 0.40
C LYS A 95 14.60 10.24 -0.73
N GLU A 96 15.73 9.86 -1.34
CA GLU A 96 15.78 8.77 -2.30
C GLU A 96 15.17 7.50 -1.71
N PRO A 97 14.28 6.83 -2.46
CA PRO A 97 13.71 5.55 -2.03
C PRO A 97 14.77 4.51 -1.72
N LEU A 98 14.48 3.63 -0.79
CA LEU A 98 15.40 2.54 -0.44
C LEU A 98 15.74 1.70 -1.69
N PRO A 99 17.01 1.40 -1.95
CA PRO A 99 17.43 0.54 -3.05
C PRO A 99 17.16 -0.94 -2.72
N PHE A 100 15.96 -1.24 -2.26
CA PHE A 100 15.54 -2.57 -1.86
C PHE A 100 14.60 -3.16 -2.92
N HIS A 101 14.41 -4.47 -2.91
CA HIS A 101 13.47 -5.09 -3.85
C HIS A 101 12.02 -4.68 -3.52
N PRO A 102 11.16 -4.52 -4.52
CA PRO A 102 9.75 -4.24 -4.27
C PRO A 102 9.05 -5.47 -3.73
N CYS A 103 7.98 -5.25 -2.94
CA CYS A 103 7.12 -6.31 -2.45
C CYS A 103 5.91 -6.45 -3.37
N VAL A 104 5.63 -7.65 -3.85
CA VAL A 104 4.51 -7.90 -4.77
C VAL A 104 3.18 -7.57 -4.11
N ASP A 105 2.92 -8.12 -2.94
CA ASP A 105 1.72 -7.84 -2.16
C ASP A 105 1.61 -6.37 -1.75
N GLY A 106 2.73 -5.71 -1.47
CA GLY A 106 2.78 -4.29 -1.18
C GLY A 106 2.37 -3.44 -2.38
N GLN A 107 3.04 -3.62 -3.51
CA GLN A 107 2.81 -2.80 -4.70
C GLN A 107 1.43 -3.05 -5.33
N MET A 108 1.02 -4.31 -5.45
CA MET A 108 -0.29 -4.67 -6.00
C MET A 108 -1.42 -4.33 -5.02
N GLY A 109 -1.20 -4.56 -3.73
CA GLY A 109 -2.15 -4.19 -2.68
C GLY A 109 -2.38 -2.68 -2.60
N GLU A 110 -1.35 -1.87 -2.83
CA GLU A 110 -1.49 -0.41 -2.88
C GLU A 110 -2.47 0.04 -3.99
N ILE A 111 -2.44 -0.61 -5.15
CA ILE A 111 -3.39 -0.35 -6.24
C ILE A 111 -4.83 -0.68 -5.81
N MET A 112 -5.01 -1.82 -5.16
CA MET A 112 -6.32 -2.24 -4.63
C MET A 112 -6.83 -1.26 -3.56
N ARG A 113 -5.95 -0.75 -2.71
CA ARG A 113 -6.29 0.25 -1.68
C ARG A 113 -6.70 1.58 -2.30
N VAL A 114 -6.00 2.05 -3.32
CA VAL A 114 -6.40 3.26 -4.08
C VAL A 114 -7.81 3.09 -4.65
N TYR A 115 -8.07 1.96 -5.29
CA TYR A 115 -9.40 1.63 -5.81
C TYR A 115 -10.48 1.65 -4.71
N ARG A 116 -10.24 0.96 -3.61
CA ARG A 116 -11.16 0.94 -2.45
C ARG A 116 -11.46 2.36 -1.96
N ASP A 117 -10.42 3.16 -1.79
CA ASP A 117 -10.54 4.51 -1.22
C ASP A 117 -11.25 5.46 -2.18
N TRP A 118 -11.01 5.31 -3.49
CA TRP A 118 -11.77 6.01 -4.51
C TRP A 118 -13.26 5.63 -4.46
N LYS A 119 -13.59 4.35 -4.42
CA LYS A 119 -14.99 3.89 -4.31
C LYS A 119 -15.68 4.38 -3.03
N LEU A 120 -14.94 4.50 -1.92
CA LEU A 120 -15.49 5.00 -0.66
C LEU A 120 -15.72 6.51 -0.65
N CYS A 121 -14.91 7.29 -1.33
CA CYS A 121 -14.99 8.75 -1.28
C CYS A 121 -15.63 9.39 -2.51
N GLY A 122 -15.64 8.71 -3.67
CA GLY A 122 -16.15 9.27 -4.93
C GLY A 122 -15.35 10.48 -5.46
N ASP A 123 -14.07 10.59 -5.07
CA ASP A 123 -13.23 11.74 -5.44
C ASP A 123 -12.42 11.41 -6.73
N ASP A 124 -13.05 11.66 -7.87
CA ASP A 124 -12.45 11.43 -9.18
C ASP A 124 -11.23 12.32 -9.44
N ASP A 125 -11.23 13.53 -8.91
CA ASP A 125 -10.10 14.45 -9.11
C ASP A 125 -8.85 13.94 -8.37
N TRP A 126 -9.04 13.41 -7.17
CA TRP A 126 -7.95 12.73 -6.47
C TRP A 126 -7.45 11.53 -7.26
N LEU A 127 -8.34 10.66 -7.74
CA LEU A 127 -7.94 9.50 -8.55
C LEU A 127 -7.16 9.95 -9.78
N ARG A 128 -7.69 10.89 -10.57
CA ARG A 128 -7.00 11.42 -11.75
C ARG A 128 -5.61 11.97 -11.45
N SER A 129 -5.43 12.55 -10.26
CA SER A 129 -4.15 13.13 -9.86
C SER A 129 -3.04 12.09 -9.66
N ILE A 130 -3.39 10.87 -9.24
CA ILE A 130 -2.43 9.79 -8.97
C ILE A 130 -2.46 8.66 -9.99
N TRP A 131 -3.52 8.56 -10.79
CA TRP A 131 -3.77 7.48 -11.74
C TRP A 131 -2.59 7.17 -12.68
N PRO A 132 -1.90 8.14 -13.29
CA PRO A 132 -0.76 7.83 -14.16
C PRO A 132 0.32 6.99 -13.48
N ARG A 133 0.58 7.25 -12.21
CA ARG A 133 1.56 6.50 -11.41
C ARG A 133 1.02 5.16 -10.94
N VAL A 134 -0.26 5.11 -10.57
CA VAL A 134 -0.96 3.86 -10.21
C VAL A 134 -0.91 2.89 -11.39
N LYS A 135 -1.29 3.35 -12.58
CA LYS A 135 -1.20 2.55 -13.81
C LYS A 135 0.22 2.05 -14.07
N GLN A 136 1.20 2.95 -14.00
CA GLN A 136 2.59 2.59 -14.24
C GLN A 136 3.14 1.62 -13.19
N SER A 137 2.69 1.70 -11.94
CA SER A 137 3.07 0.73 -10.91
C SER A 137 2.51 -0.66 -11.17
N LEU A 138 1.31 -0.78 -11.75
CA LEU A 138 0.80 -2.06 -12.24
C LEU A 138 1.65 -2.59 -13.41
N GLU A 139 1.93 -1.72 -14.38
CA GLU A 139 2.70 -2.06 -15.57
C GLU A 139 4.15 -2.48 -15.26
N TYR A 140 4.65 -2.17 -14.06
CA TYR A 140 5.93 -2.67 -13.60
C TYR A 140 6.00 -4.21 -13.59
N ALA A 141 4.89 -4.91 -13.38
CA ALA A 141 4.88 -6.37 -13.38
C ALA A 141 5.50 -6.96 -14.65
N TRP A 142 5.24 -6.35 -15.81
CA TRP A 142 5.77 -6.77 -17.11
C TRP A 142 6.78 -5.77 -17.72
N HIS A 143 7.26 -4.81 -16.94
CA HIS A 143 8.19 -3.82 -17.46
C HIS A 143 9.54 -4.47 -17.83
N PRO A 144 10.12 -4.17 -19.01
CA PRO A 144 11.38 -4.77 -19.45
C PRO A 144 12.56 -4.57 -18.49
N GLN A 145 12.53 -3.50 -17.71
CA GLN A 145 13.54 -3.21 -16.68
C GLN A 145 13.19 -3.79 -15.30
N ASN A 146 12.13 -4.61 -15.20
CA ASN A 146 11.86 -5.33 -13.96
C ASN A 146 12.80 -6.56 -13.86
N PRO A 147 13.85 -6.50 -13.01
CA PRO A 147 14.81 -7.59 -12.93
C PRO A 147 14.23 -8.83 -12.25
N TYR A 148 13.10 -8.67 -11.59
CA TYR A 148 12.40 -9.74 -10.86
C TYR A 148 11.45 -10.53 -11.74
N ARG A 149 11.12 -10.00 -12.96
CA ARG A 149 10.34 -10.67 -13.99
C ARG A 149 9.02 -11.24 -13.47
N TRP A 150 8.21 -10.39 -12.84
CA TRP A 150 6.97 -10.85 -12.21
C TRP A 150 6.01 -11.48 -13.22
N ASP A 151 5.65 -10.75 -14.27
CA ASP A 151 4.77 -11.22 -15.37
C ASP A 151 5.37 -10.76 -16.70
N ALA A 152 6.52 -11.35 -17.06
CA ALA A 152 7.32 -10.85 -18.18
C ALA A 152 6.70 -11.14 -19.56
N ASP A 153 5.88 -12.15 -19.67
CA ASP A 153 5.18 -12.57 -20.89
C ASP A 153 3.73 -12.09 -20.97
N LYS A 154 3.24 -11.45 -19.89
CA LYS A 154 1.90 -10.86 -19.77
C LYS A 154 0.79 -11.91 -19.87
N ASP A 155 1.00 -13.06 -19.29
CA ASP A 155 -0.01 -14.09 -19.22
C ASP A 155 -0.97 -13.94 -18.02
N GLY A 156 -0.68 -12.98 -17.13
CA GLY A 156 -1.47 -12.67 -15.94
C GLY A 156 -1.06 -13.47 -14.72
N VAL A 157 0.11 -14.12 -14.76
CA VAL A 157 0.65 -14.94 -13.66
C VAL A 157 1.98 -14.36 -13.19
N ILE A 158 2.12 -14.21 -11.88
CA ILE A 158 3.41 -13.80 -11.28
C ILE A 158 4.26 -15.04 -11.01
N ASP A 159 5.32 -15.23 -11.77
CA ASP A 159 6.19 -16.39 -11.66
C ASP A 159 7.67 -16.06 -11.38
N GLY A 160 8.07 -14.80 -11.48
CA GLY A 160 9.42 -14.33 -11.19
C GLY A 160 9.76 -14.32 -9.69
N ARG A 161 10.81 -13.58 -9.33
CA ARG A 161 11.21 -13.40 -7.93
C ARG A 161 10.21 -12.50 -7.19
N GLN A 162 9.63 -13.00 -6.12
CA GLN A 162 8.57 -12.38 -5.36
C GLN A 162 8.99 -12.19 -3.90
N HIS A 163 9.07 -10.95 -3.46
CA HIS A 163 9.16 -10.62 -2.05
C HIS A 163 7.79 -10.19 -1.53
N HIS A 164 7.50 -10.45 -0.26
CA HIS A 164 6.20 -10.17 0.35
C HIS A 164 6.30 -10.04 1.89
N THR A 165 5.17 -9.80 2.54
CA THR A 165 5.07 -9.49 3.97
C THR A 165 5.67 -10.53 4.94
N LEU A 166 5.93 -11.75 4.50
CA LEU A 166 6.59 -12.77 5.33
C LEU A 166 8.13 -12.70 5.29
N ASP A 167 8.70 -11.65 4.70
CA ASP A 167 10.15 -11.41 4.58
C ASP A 167 10.92 -12.59 3.96
N MET A 168 10.32 -13.22 2.98
CA MET A 168 10.94 -14.32 2.23
C MET A 168 10.71 -14.15 0.73
N GLU A 169 11.52 -14.85 -0.05
CA GLU A 169 11.40 -14.87 -1.49
C GLU A 169 10.62 -16.10 -1.94
N LEU A 170 9.65 -15.87 -2.81
CA LEU A 170 8.97 -16.92 -3.56
C LEU A 170 9.36 -16.85 -5.04
N PHE A 171 9.22 -17.97 -5.71
CA PHE A 171 9.47 -18.12 -7.14
C PHE A 171 8.42 -19.05 -7.73
N GLY A 172 7.98 -18.73 -8.94
CA GLY A 172 6.91 -19.46 -9.60
C GLY A 172 5.52 -19.06 -9.09
N PRO A 173 4.46 -19.55 -9.73
CA PRO A 173 3.08 -19.23 -9.38
C PRO A 173 2.76 -19.53 -7.92
N ASN A 174 2.21 -18.55 -7.21
CA ASN A 174 1.87 -18.68 -5.80
C ASN A 174 0.57 -17.94 -5.50
N SER A 175 -0.39 -18.62 -4.89
CA SER A 175 -1.73 -18.08 -4.63
C SER A 175 -1.75 -16.79 -3.79
N TRP A 176 -0.76 -16.55 -2.97
CA TRP A 176 -0.68 -15.34 -2.15
C TRP A 176 -0.42 -14.08 -2.98
N PRO A 177 0.75 -13.91 -3.64
CA PRO A 177 1.00 -12.78 -4.52
C PRO A 177 0.03 -12.71 -5.69
N GLU A 178 -0.41 -13.85 -6.22
CA GLU A 178 -1.35 -13.93 -7.33
C GLU A 178 -2.70 -13.31 -7.00
N GLY A 179 -3.20 -13.54 -5.78
CA GLY A 179 -4.44 -12.92 -5.31
C GLY A 179 -4.37 -11.38 -5.31
N PHE A 180 -3.22 -10.81 -4.93
CA PHE A 180 -3.00 -9.37 -4.99
C PHE A 180 -2.88 -8.88 -6.44
N TYR A 181 -2.19 -9.62 -7.30
CA TYR A 181 -2.01 -9.23 -8.70
C TYR A 181 -3.34 -9.22 -9.47
N LEU A 182 -4.12 -10.28 -9.38
CA LEU A 182 -5.45 -10.36 -9.99
C LEU A 182 -6.39 -9.26 -9.45
N GLY A 183 -6.33 -9.02 -8.14
CA GLY A 183 -7.07 -7.92 -7.52
C GLY A 183 -6.66 -6.56 -8.07
N ALA A 184 -5.37 -6.32 -8.25
CA ALA A 184 -4.84 -5.08 -8.80
C ALA A 184 -5.22 -4.89 -10.27
N LEU A 185 -5.17 -5.95 -11.08
CA LEU A 185 -5.61 -5.91 -12.49
C LEU A 185 -7.09 -5.53 -12.60
N ASN A 186 -7.96 -6.17 -11.81
CA ASN A 186 -9.38 -5.85 -11.79
C ASN A 186 -9.65 -4.42 -11.29
N ALA A 187 -9.01 -4.01 -10.22
CA ALA A 187 -9.13 -2.66 -9.66
C ALA A 187 -8.68 -1.59 -10.67
N ALA A 188 -7.55 -1.84 -11.35
CA ALA A 188 -7.03 -0.93 -12.34
C ALA A 188 -7.91 -0.85 -13.60
N ALA A 189 -8.52 -1.95 -14.02
CA ALA A 189 -9.47 -1.94 -15.13
C ALA A 189 -10.66 -1.00 -14.84
N GLU A 190 -11.26 -1.11 -13.64
CA GLU A 190 -12.36 -0.21 -13.26
C GLU A 190 -11.93 1.26 -13.04
N MET A 191 -10.70 1.50 -12.63
CA MET A 191 -10.18 2.88 -12.48
C MET A 191 -9.83 3.53 -13.81
N ALA A 192 -9.67 2.73 -14.87
CA ALA A 192 -9.35 3.22 -16.22
C ALA A 192 -10.57 3.64 -17.03
N ASP A 193 -11.77 3.15 -16.69
CA ASP A 193 -13.06 3.48 -17.33
C ASP A 193 -13.61 4.83 -16.83
#